data_19145bd316f71ded4adb5d8271f0c616
#
_entry.id   19145bd316f71ded4adb5d8271f0c616
#
_cell.length_a   1.000
_cell.length_b   1.000
_cell.length_c   1.000
_cell.angle_alpha   90.00
_cell.angle_beta   90.00
_cell.angle_gamma   90.00
#
_symmetry.space_group_name_H-M   'P 1'
#
loop_
_entity.id
_entity.type
_entity.pdbx_description
1 polymer ?
#
loop_
_entity_poly.entity_id
_entity_poly.type
_entity_poly.pdbx_seq_one_letter_code
_entity_poly.pdbx_strand_id
1 'polypeptide(L)'
;MKNNLLLLLPVLPATLAAQGRYNIVYIMTDDHTAQMMSCYDNRYVQTPNLDRIAADGVKFVNSFVANSLSGPSRACMLTGKHSHKNGFTNNEHGVFDGTQQTMPKLLRAAGYQTAIIGKWHLVTTPTGFDYWNIVPGQGDYYNPDFIKMDQSTVREHGYVTDIITDKSIDWMENKRDKSRPFILFIHHKACHRNWLPEMKYLHEYEDVTFPIPETFYDNYAGRPAAKAQEMEIGKDMDLTYDTKIYSPDLKTRLSQNYFNMIGRLDSEDRSRYDHFYDSIAADFRARKLEGRALTEYKYQRYMRDYAKVLKSLDDNVGRTLDYLRDAGLLDSTLVVYTSDQGFYMGEHGWFDKRFMYEESFSTPLVMRLPEGLKARGEIREAVQNIDYAPTFLDLAGAPIPADIQGVSLLPLLRGEHPKKWRNDIYYHYHEYPAEHAVKRHYGIRTERYKLMHFYNDIDVWELYDLQTDPNELHNLYGQPGMEKVTKQLMKRLKQLQIQYEDPILEKYPIK
;
A
#
# COMPACT_ATOMS: atom_id res chain seq x y z
N MET A 1 33.37 67.00 -25.81
CA MET A 1 32.88 66.57 -24.50
C MET A 1 31.55 65.93 -24.74
N LYS A 2 31.48 64.54 -24.75
CA LYS A 2 30.25 63.79 -24.93
C LYS A 2 29.88 63.18 -23.56
N ASN A 3 28.81 63.63 -22.98
CA ASN A 3 28.26 63.08 -21.73
C ASN A 3 27.51 61.78 -22.02
N ASN A 4 28.04 60.66 -21.52
CA ASN A 4 27.35 59.37 -21.49
C ASN A 4 26.49 59.36 -20.20
N LEU A 5 25.18 59.44 -20.35
CA LEU A 5 24.20 59.26 -19.29
C LEU A 5 23.94 57.74 -19.15
N LEU A 6 24.48 57.09 -18.10
CA LEU A 6 24.14 55.73 -17.73
C LEU A 6 22.75 55.73 -17.09
N LEU A 7 21.76 55.16 -17.78
CA LEU A 7 20.46 54.82 -17.23
C LEU A 7 20.58 53.57 -16.35
N LEU A 8 20.59 53.77 -15.04
CA LEU A 8 20.40 52.68 -14.07
C LEU A 8 18.91 52.32 -14.06
N LEU A 9 18.58 51.16 -14.66
CA LEU A 9 17.27 50.52 -14.50
C LEU A 9 17.18 49.97 -13.06
N PRO A 10 16.12 50.24 -12.30
CA PRO A 10 15.93 49.61 -11.01
C PRO A 10 15.60 48.15 -11.21
N VAL A 11 16.47 47.27 -10.72
CA VAL A 11 16.15 45.85 -10.52
C VAL A 11 15.12 45.80 -9.38
N LEU A 12 13.85 45.68 -9.71
CA LEU A 12 12.83 45.34 -8.75
C LEU A 12 13.16 43.90 -8.24
N PRO A 13 13.33 43.69 -6.93
CA PRO A 13 13.37 42.37 -6.39
C PRO A 13 11.99 41.75 -6.65
N ALA A 14 11.96 40.70 -7.46
CA ALA A 14 10.80 39.81 -7.54
C ALA A 14 10.59 39.25 -6.12
N THR A 15 9.70 39.84 -5.36
CA THR A 15 9.12 39.22 -4.19
C THR A 15 8.31 38.04 -4.70
N LEU A 16 8.96 36.85 -4.80
CA LEU A 16 8.20 35.65 -4.72
C LEU A 16 7.43 35.73 -3.41
N ALA A 17 6.14 35.98 -3.51
CA ALA A 17 5.24 35.80 -2.38
C ALA A 17 5.55 34.39 -1.86
N ALA A 18 6.00 34.30 -0.61
CA ALA A 18 6.20 33.05 0.07
C ALA A 18 4.79 32.40 0.17
N GLN A 19 4.44 31.63 -0.85
CA GLN A 19 3.31 30.70 -0.76
C GLN A 19 3.68 29.80 0.42
N GLY A 20 2.89 29.85 1.50
CA GLY A 20 3.17 29.12 2.72
C GLY A 20 3.41 27.66 2.36
N ARG A 21 4.56 27.11 2.75
CA ARG A 21 4.92 25.71 2.45
C ARG A 21 3.98 24.82 3.23
N TYR A 22 3.29 23.92 2.55
CA TYR A 22 2.39 22.95 3.17
C TYR A 22 3.17 21.87 3.94
N ASN A 23 2.63 21.45 5.06
CA ASN A 23 3.06 20.22 5.70
C ASN A 23 2.49 18.99 4.96
N ILE A 24 3.09 17.83 5.16
CA ILE A 24 2.63 16.57 4.59
C ILE A 24 2.55 15.54 5.72
N VAL A 25 1.39 14.94 5.91
CA VAL A 25 1.19 13.74 6.72
C VAL A 25 0.82 12.60 5.78
N TYR A 26 1.74 11.66 5.63
CA TYR A 26 1.58 10.51 4.73
C TYR A 26 1.34 9.25 5.56
N ILE A 27 0.08 8.80 5.60
CA ILE A 27 -0.36 7.60 6.30
C ILE A 27 -0.38 6.45 5.31
N MET A 28 0.49 5.47 5.51
CA MET A 28 0.52 4.26 4.71
C MET A 28 0.29 3.03 5.58
N THR A 29 -0.58 2.18 5.11
CA THR A 29 -0.90 0.91 5.74
C THR A 29 -0.30 -0.26 4.95
N ASP A 30 -0.43 -1.45 5.48
CA ASP A 30 0.06 -2.67 4.89
C ASP A 30 -1.13 -3.57 4.52
N ASP A 31 -1.23 -3.99 3.26
CA ASP A 31 -2.26 -4.90 2.80
C ASP A 31 -3.71 -4.37 2.97
N HIS A 32 -3.96 -3.08 2.83
CA HIS A 32 -5.32 -2.53 2.87
C HIS A 32 -5.85 -2.32 1.45
N THR A 33 -6.88 -3.08 1.09
CA THR A 33 -7.55 -2.97 -0.20
C THR A 33 -8.66 -1.91 -0.20
N ALA A 34 -8.89 -1.27 -1.36
CA ALA A 34 -9.89 -0.21 -1.51
C ALA A 34 -11.31 -0.68 -1.13
N GLN A 35 -11.69 -1.91 -1.44
CA GLN A 35 -13.02 -2.45 -1.12
C GLN A 35 -13.29 -2.60 0.40
N MET A 36 -12.27 -2.55 1.24
CA MET A 36 -12.42 -2.52 2.69
C MET A 36 -12.37 -1.10 3.26
N MET A 37 -12.70 -0.10 2.45
CA MET A 37 -12.80 1.31 2.83
C MET A 37 -14.14 1.86 2.36
N SER A 38 -15.00 2.31 3.29
CA SER A 38 -16.42 2.58 2.99
C SER A 38 -16.66 3.67 1.94
N CYS A 39 -15.73 4.61 1.74
CA CYS A 39 -15.86 5.59 0.64
C CYS A 39 -15.62 4.97 -0.75
N TYR A 40 -15.04 3.77 -0.87
CA TYR A 40 -14.93 3.01 -2.11
C TYR A 40 -16.04 1.95 -2.24
N ASP A 41 -16.26 1.18 -1.16
CA ASP A 41 -17.27 0.12 -1.10
C ASP A 41 -17.81 -0.04 0.32
N ASN A 42 -19.10 0.23 0.52
CA ASN A 42 -19.73 0.20 1.84
C ASN A 42 -20.36 -1.15 2.22
N ARG A 43 -20.16 -2.20 1.41
CA ARG A 43 -20.76 -3.53 1.65
C ARG A 43 -20.12 -4.31 2.78
N TYR A 44 -18.86 -4.04 3.10
CA TYR A 44 -18.07 -4.84 4.03
C TYR A 44 -17.95 -4.20 5.41
N VAL A 45 -17.41 -3.02 5.50
CA VAL A 45 -17.12 -2.32 6.77
C VAL A 45 -17.43 -0.84 6.66
N GLN A 46 -17.52 -0.18 7.82
CA GLN A 46 -17.60 1.28 7.90
C GLN A 46 -16.27 1.83 8.41
N THR A 47 -15.73 2.80 7.69
CA THR A 47 -14.45 3.46 7.99
C THR A 47 -14.63 4.99 8.05
N PRO A 48 -15.43 5.49 9.02
CA PRO A 48 -15.89 6.88 9.02
C PRO A 48 -14.74 7.90 9.11
N ASN A 49 -13.63 7.56 9.75
CA ASN A 49 -12.50 8.47 9.86
C ASN A 49 -11.66 8.53 8.58
N LEU A 50 -11.48 7.40 7.90
CA LEU A 50 -10.88 7.35 6.57
C LEU A 50 -11.74 8.11 5.55
N ASP A 51 -13.06 7.98 5.65
CA ASP A 51 -14.01 8.67 4.78
C ASP A 51 -13.94 10.20 4.93
N ARG A 52 -13.58 10.73 6.12
CA ARG A 52 -13.34 12.17 6.33
C ARG A 52 -12.23 12.70 5.41
N ILE A 53 -11.18 11.92 5.17
CA ILE A 53 -10.08 12.34 4.27
C ILE A 53 -10.60 12.52 2.84
N ALA A 54 -11.42 11.58 2.36
CA ALA A 54 -12.02 11.64 1.03
C ALA A 54 -13.07 12.76 0.92
N ALA A 55 -13.91 12.94 1.96
CA ALA A 55 -14.97 13.94 1.97
C ALA A 55 -14.44 15.37 1.96
N ASP A 56 -13.34 15.64 2.67
CA ASP A 56 -12.69 16.95 2.75
C ASP A 56 -11.62 17.16 1.65
N GLY A 57 -11.58 16.27 0.65
CA GLY A 57 -10.55 16.30 -0.36
C GLY A 57 -10.89 15.53 -1.63
N VAL A 58 -10.04 14.59 -2.00
CA VAL A 58 -10.17 13.80 -3.21
C VAL A 58 -10.00 12.30 -2.96
N LYS A 59 -10.68 11.51 -3.77
CA LYS A 59 -10.56 10.06 -3.88
C LYS A 59 -10.09 9.70 -5.30
N PHE A 60 -8.97 8.98 -5.40
CA PHE A 60 -8.50 8.45 -6.67
C PHE A 60 -9.11 7.08 -6.92
N VAL A 61 -9.84 6.93 -8.02
CA VAL A 61 -10.52 5.67 -8.35
C VAL A 61 -9.67 4.73 -9.20
N ASN A 62 -8.58 5.23 -9.78
CA ASN A 62 -7.62 4.47 -10.59
C ASN A 62 -6.20 4.66 -10.04
N SER A 63 -5.95 4.16 -8.84
CA SER A 63 -4.64 4.21 -8.18
C SER A 63 -4.03 2.83 -8.12
N PHE A 64 -2.77 2.71 -8.56
CA PHE A 64 -2.08 1.44 -8.76
C PHE A 64 -0.68 1.46 -8.14
N VAL A 65 -0.10 0.26 -7.96
CA VAL A 65 1.28 0.10 -7.53
C VAL A 65 2.16 -0.42 -8.68
N ALA A 66 3.46 -0.13 -8.61
CA ALA A 66 4.43 -0.60 -9.60
C ALA A 66 4.86 -2.06 -9.37
N ASN A 67 4.68 -2.55 -8.14
CA ASN A 67 4.96 -3.91 -7.73
C ASN A 67 4.12 -4.21 -6.47
N SER A 68 3.25 -5.23 -6.51
CA SER A 68 2.34 -5.59 -5.41
C SER A 68 3.04 -6.45 -4.35
N LEU A 69 4.12 -5.92 -3.78
CA LEU A 69 4.89 -6.53 -2.71
C LEU A 69 5.46 -5.45 -1.80
N SER A 70 5.28 -5.58 -0.48
CA SER A 70 5.46 -4.49 0.49
C SER A 70 6.79 -3.76 0.38
N GLY A 71 7.94 -4.47 0.44
CA GLY A 71 9.26 -3.84 0.35
C GLY A 71 9.48 -3.11 -0.98
N PRO A 72 9.33 -3.79 -2.14
CA PRO A 72 9.42 -3.17 -3.47
C PRO A 72 8.49 -1.97 -3.66
N SER A 73 7.22 -2.05 -3.22
CA SER A 73 6.28 -0.94 -3.32
C SER A 73 6.74 0.27 -2.50
N ARG A 74 7.21 0.05 -1.26
CA ARG A 74 7.76 1.11 -0.39
C ARG A 74 9.00 1.76 -1.00
N ALA A 75 9.88 0.98 -1.61
CA ALA A 75 11.04 1.50 -2.34
C ALA A 75 10.61 2.33 -3.57
N CYS A 76 9.60 1.89 -4.32
CA CYS A 76 9.04 2.65 -5.44
C CYS A 76 8.50 4.02 -5.00
N MET A 77 7.75 4.07 -3.92
CA MET A 77 7.21 5.29 -3.34
C MET A 77 8.32 6.25 -2.88
N LEU A 78 9.35 5.75 -2.19
CA LEU A 78 10.46 6.58 -1.68
C LEU A 78 11.33 7.17 -2.79
N THR A 79 11.47 6.45 -3.90
CA THR A 79 12.40 6.82 -4.98
C THR A 79 11.72 7.47 -6.19
N GLY A 80 10.40 7.28 -6.34
CA GLY A 80 9.68 7.65 -7.56
C GLY A 80 10.06 6.80 -8.77
N LYS A 81 10.59 5.58 -8.55
CA LYS A 81 11.14 4.69 -9.57
C LYS A 81 10.59 3.28 -9.42
N HIS A 82 10.42 2.59 -10.55
CA HIS A 82 10.06 1.16 -10.55
C HIS A 82 11.15 0.30 -9.87
N SER A 83 10.77 -0.90 -9.41
CA SER A 83 11.63 -1.81 -8.65
C SER A 83 12.94 -2.16 -9.38
N HIS A 84 12.89 -2.39 -10.68
CA HIS A 84 14.09 -2.68 -11.49
C HIS A 84 15.06 -1.48 -11.55
N LYS A 85 14.58 -0.24 -11.43
CA LYS A 85 15.38 0.97 -11.46
C LYS A 85 15.93 1.35 -10.09
N ASN A 86 15.15 1.14 -9.00
CA ASN A 86 15.61 1.42 -7.65
C ASN A 86 16.40 0.25 -7.03
N GLY A 87 16.42 -0.92 -7.67
CA GLY A 87 17.18 -2.10 -7.28
C GLY A 87 16.53 -2.98 -6.20
N PHE A 88 15.39 -2.58 -5.63
CA PHE A 88 14.69 -3.39 -4.62
C PHE A 88 13.51 -4.13 -5.24
N THR A 89 13.74 -5.36 -5.67
CA THR A 89 12.81 -6.14 -6.50
C THR A 89 12.02 -7.21 -5.76
N ASN A 90 12.47 -7.63 -4.57
CA ASN A 90 11.88 -8.75 -3.82
C ASN A 90 12.13 -8.61 -2.32
N ASN A 91 11.33 -9.32 -1.51
CA ASN A 91 11.47 -9.36 -0.05
C ASN A 91 12.44 -10.44 0.45
N GLU A 92 12.64 -11.52 -0.32
CA GLU A 92 13.43 -12.68 0.13
C GLU A 92 14.92 -12.36 0.27
N HIS A 93 15.45 -11.59 -0.68
CA HIS A 93 16.87 -11.29 -0.75
C HIS A 93 17.15 -9.79 -1.02
N GLY A 94 16.08 -8.98 -1.12
CA GLY A 94 16.21 -7.56 -1.38
C GLY A 94 16.86 -6.82 -0.21
N VAL A 95 17.83 -5.95 -0.53
CA VAL A 95 18.42 -5.00 0.42
C VAL A 95 18.35 -3.63 -0.24
N PHE A 96 17.62 -2.71 0.37
CA PHE A 96 17.45 -1.38 -0.20
C PHE A 96 18.76 -0.57 -0.10
N ASP A 97 19.22 -0.06 -1.22
CA ASP A 97 20.37 0.86 -1.22
C ASP A 97 19.93 2.23 -0.68
N GLY A 98 20.16 2.43 0.61
CA GLY A 98 19.87 3.70 1.28
C GLY A 98 20.80 4.84 0.86
N THR A 99 21.86 4.62 0.07
CA THR A 99 22.75 5.69 -0.45
C THR A 99 22.16 6.41 -1.63
N GLN A 100 21.29 5.75 -2.40
CA GLN A 100 20.62 6.35 -3.54
C GLN A 100 19.77 7.57 -3.18
N GLN A 101 19.43 8.37 -4.18
CA GLN A 101 18.55 9.52 -4.02
C GLN A 101 17.11 9.06 -3.72
N THR A 102 16.54 9.65 -2.67
CA THR A 102 15.16 9.39 -2.24
C THR A 102 14.43 10.71 -1.98
N MET A 103 13.12 10.67 -2.08
CA MET A 103 12.27 11.85 -1.84
C MET A 103 12.50 12.48 -0.45
N PRO A 104 12.64 11.75 0.68
CA PRO A 104 12.95 12.37 1.97
C PRO A 104 14.27 13.15 1.97
N LYS A 105 15.32 12.65 1.31
CA LYS A 105 16.59 13.39 1.19
C LYS A 105 16.42 14.72 0.45
N LEU A 106 15.65 14.72 -0.63
CA LEU A 106 15.39 15.90 -1.45
C LEU A 106 14.51 16.91 -0.71
N LEU A 107 13.47 16.47 0.00
CA LEU A 107 12.64 17.32 0.83
C LEU A 107 13.44 17.95 1.99
N ARG A 108 14.32 17.17 2.62
CA ARG A 108 15.23 17.67 3.66
C ARG A 108 16.14 18.75 3.11
N ALA A 109 16.73 18.55 1.92
CA ALA A 109 17.55 19.54 1.24
C ALA A 109 16.74 20.82 0.87
N ALA A 110 15.43 20.68 0.62
CA ALA A 110 14.51 21.80 0.39
C ALA A 110 14.05 22.50 1.69
N GLY A 111 14.57 22.10 2.86
CA GLY A 111 14.28 22.73 4.15
C GLY A 111 13.12 22.11 4.93
N TYR A 112 12.54 21.00 4.46
CA TYR A 112 11.56 20.25 5.25
C TYR A 112 12.24 19.51 6.39
N GLN A 113 11.52 19.34 7.48
CA GLN A 113 11.84 18.37 8.51
C GLN A 113 11.19 17.04 8.14
N THR A 114 11.95 15.94 8.18
CA THR A 114 11.52 14.64 7.69
C THR A 114 11.48 13.61 8.82
N ALA A 115 10.36 12.90 8.97
CA ALA A 115 10.23 11.85 9.99
C ALA A 115 9.51 10.62 9.44
N ILE A 116 9.88 9.43 9.96
CA ILE A 116 9.15 8.18 9.73
C ILE A 116 8.96 7.41 11.02
N ILE A 117 7.73 6.95 11.26
CA ILE A 117 7.35 6.19 12.44
C ILE A 117 6.55 4.95 12.01
N GLY A 118 6.94 3.78 12.51
CA GLY A 118 6.27 2.51 12.25
C GLY A 118 7.02 1.58 11.29
N LYS A 119 6.33 0.94 10.35
CA LYS A 119 6.91 -0.09 9.48
C LYS A 119 7.84 0.51 8.42
N TRP A 120 9.11 0.12 8.44
CA TRP A 120 10.09 0.45 7.40
C TRP A 120 10.18 -0.62 6.31
N HIS A 121 10.47 -1.84 6.69
CA HIS A 121 10.48 -3.05 5.84
C HIS A 121 11.39 -2.97 4.59
N LEU A 122 12.52 -2.28 4.68
CA LEU A 122 13.51 -2.17 3.61
C LEU A 122 14.89 -2.76 3.99
N VAL A 123 14.94 -3.53 5.08
CA VAL A 123 16.10 -4.25 5.62
C VAL A 123 17.17 -3.31 6.21
N THR A 124 17.52 -2.25 5.53
CA THR A 124 18.53 -1.27 5.97
C THR A 124 17.94 -0.20 6.88
N THR A 125 18.79 0.53 7.58
CA THR A 125 18.42 1.70 8.39
C THR A 125 17.84 2.82 7.51
N PRO A 126 16.78 3.53 7.94
CA PRO A 126 16.26 4.68 7.22
C PRO A 126 17.31 5.77 7.01
N THR A 127 17.38 6.32 5.79
CA THR A 127 18.26 7.44 5.44
C THR A 127 17.45 8.60 4.89
N GLY A 128 17.94 9.82 5.09
CA GLY A 128 17.26 11.05 4.63
C GLY A 128 16.17 11.55 5.57
N PHE A 129 16.07 10.98 6.76
CA PHE A 129 15.15 11.41 7.80
C PHE A 129 15.87 12.10 8.96
N ASP A 130 15.31 13.19 9.46
CA ASP A 130 15.76 13.87 10.68
C ASP A 130 15.35 13.11 11.94
N TYR A 131 14.26 12.34 11.86
CA TYR A 131 13.76 11.49 12.93
C TYR A 131 13.20 10.18 12.40
N TRP A 132 13.47 9.07 13.06
CA TRP A 132 12.79 7.81 12.79
C TRP A 132 12.69 6.93 14.05
N ASN A 133 11.61 6.14 14.11
CA ASN A 133 11.36 5.14 15.14
C ASN A 133 10.55 4.02 14.49
N ILE A 134 11.21 2.89 14.18
CA ILE A 134 10.66 1.89 13.30
C ILE A 134 10.50 0.52 13.96
N VAL A 135 9.51 -0.24 13.54
CA VAL A 135 9.38 -1.64 13.94
C VAL A 135 10.36 -2.52 13.15
N PRO A 136 10.97 -3.54 13.77
CA PRO A 136 11.83 -4.49 13.06
C PRO A 136 11.02 -5.38 12.11
N GLY A 137 11.51 -5.57 10.89
CA GLY A 137 10.89 -6.44 9.88
C GLY A 137 9.42 -6.12 9.63
N GLN A 138 8.53 -7.08 9.86
CA GLN A 138 7.08 -6.94 9.73
C GLN A 138 6.42 -6.29 10.97
N GLY A 139 7.12 -6.20 12.11
CA GLY A 139 6.57 -5.78 13.39
C GLY A 139 5.60 -6.78 14.02
N ASP A 140 5.33 -6.60 15.30
CA ASP A 140 4.34 -7.37 16.07
C ASP A 140 3.12 -6.51 16.37
N TYR A 141 1.93 -7.10 16.46
CA TYR A 141 0.71 -6.38 16.82
C TYR A 141 0.67 -6.02 18.30
N TYR A 142 1.10 -6.93 19.17
CA TYR A 142 1.10 -6.73 20.62
C TYR A 142 2.50 -6.49 21.13
N ASN A 143 2.64 -5.52 22.03
CA ASN A 143 3.89 -5.20 22.71
C ASN A 143 5.09 -5.19 21.74
N PRO A 144 5.01 -4.38 20.66
CA PRO A 144 6.01 -4.38 19.59
C PRO A 144 7.36 -3.87 20.05
N ASP A 145 8.40 -4.38 19.42
CA ASP A 145 9.72 -3.79 19.54
C ASP A 145 9.85 -2.62 18.55
N PHE A 146 10.55 -1.56 18.96
CA PHE A 146 10.90 -0.41 18.13
C PHE A 146 12.40 -0.19 18.12
N ILE A 147 12.96 0.03 16.95
CA ILE A 147 14.35 0.44 16.76
C ILE A 147 14.39 1.97 16.72
N LYS A 148 15.25 2.59 17.52
CA LYS A 148 15.46 4.03 17.60
C LYS A 148 16.65 4.49 16.76
N MET A 149 16.81 5.80 16.59
CA MET A 149 17.92 6.39 15.83
C MET A 149 19.30 6.03 16.37
N ASP A 150 19.44 5.77 17.65
CA ASP A 150 20.67 5.30 18.31
C ASP A 150 20.91 3.78 18.13
N GLN A 151 20.10 3.12 17.31
CA GLN A 151 20.08 1.68 17.05
C GLN A 151 19.64 0.82 18.25
N SER A 152 19.23 1.42 19.35
CA SER A 152 18.66 0.66 20.46
C SER A 152 17.28 0.12 20.11
N THR A 153 16.97 -1.08 20.60
CA THR A 153 15.64 -1.69 20.47
C THR A 153 14.93 -1.65 21.80
N VAL A 154 13.71 -1.14 21.82
CA VAL A 154 12.87 -1.02 23.01
C VAL A 154 11.53 -1.67 22.75
N ARG A 155 11.10 -2.53 23.68
CA ARG A 155 9.75 -3.08 23.68
C ARG A 155 8.79 -2.05 24.28
N GLU A 156 7.72 -1.76 23.55
CA GLU A 156 6.66 -0.86 23.98
C GLU A 156 5.43 -1.68 24.37
N HIS A 157 4.77 -1.30 25.46
CA HIS A 157 3.53 -1.95 25.89
C HIS A 157 2.32 -1.40 25.15
N GLY A 158 1.47 -2.27 24.64
CA GLY A 158 0.21 -1.93 24.00
C GLY A 158 0.07 -2.47 22.59
N TYR A 159 -0.88 -1.93 21.86
CA TYR A 159 -1.18 -2.34 20.49
C TYR A 159 -0.44 -1.45 19.48
N VAL A 160 0.19 -2.07 18.48
CA VAL A 160 1.13 -1.39 17.56
C VAL A 160 0.52 -0.19 16.85
N THR A 161 -0.76 -0.26 16.46
CA THR A 161 -1.44 0.82 15.73
C THR A 161 -1.59 2.06 16.61
N ASP A 162 -1.98 1.86 17.88
CA ASP A 162 -2.07 2.95 18.87
C ASP A 162 -0.69 3.56 19.15
N ILE A 163 0.32 2.72 19.37
CA ILE A 163 1.68 3.18 19.68
C ILE A 163 2.28 4.00 18.52
N ILE A 164 2.10 3.56 17.27
CA ILE A 164 2.56 4.32 16.10
C ILE A 164 1.89 5.68 16.04
N THR A 165 0.59 5.75 16.32
CA THR A 165 -0.17 7.01 16.35
C THR A 165 0.28 7.91 17.50
N ASP A 166 0.44 7.37 18.71
CA ASP A 166 0.92 8.12 19.88
C ASP A 166 2.30 8.74 19.62
N LYS A 167 3.23 7.94 19.07
CA LYS A 167 4.57 8.43 18.72
C LYS A 167 4.53 9.49 17.61
N SER A 168 3.60 9.38 16.68
CA SER A 168 3.44 10.34 15.59
C SER A 168 2.88 11.67 16.09
N ILE A 169 1.91 11.63 16.98
CA ILE A 169 1.35 12.82 17.64
C ILE A 169 2.42 13.45 18.55
N ASP A 170 3.12 12.65 19.36
CA ASP A 170 4.21 13.14 20.23
C ASP A 170 5.33 13.80 19.41
N TRP A 171 5.67 13.24 18.25
CA TRP A 171 6.66 13.86 17.38
C TRP A 171 6.19 15.23 16.86
N MET A 172 4.95 15.32 16.39
CA MET A 172 4.38 16.56 15.91
C MET A 172 4.26 17.62 17.01
N GLU A 173 3.90 17.21 18.22
CA GLU A 173 3.68 18.12 19.35
C GLU A 173 4.98 18.56 20.02
N ASN A 174 5.89 17.62 20.30
CA ASN A 174 6.98 17.82 21.26
C ASN A 174 8.38 17.77 20.63
N LYS A 175 8.55 17.19 19.42
CA LYS A 175 9.90 16.89 18.90
C LYS A 175 10.27 17.68 17.65
N ARG A 176 9.30 18.00 16.79
CA ARG A 176 9.58 18.75 15.56
C ARG A 176 9.96 20.20 15.83
N ASP A 177 10.73 20.80 14.97
CA ASP A 177 10.92 22.25 14.90
C ASP A 177 9.66 22.90 14.31
N LYS A 178 8.89 23.60 15.16
CA LYS A 178 7.60 24.24 14.77
C LYS A 178 7.77 25.42 13.79
N SER A 179 8.98 25.87 13.54
CA SER A 179 9.28 26.94 12.57
C SER A 179 9.48 26.42 11.13
N ARG A 180 9.58 25.11 10.94
CA ARG A 180 9.84 24.47 9.64
C ARG A 180 8.63 23.67 9.14
N PRO A 181 8.39 23.64 7.82
CA PRO A 181 7.46 22.68 7.24
C PRO A 181 7.99 21.26 7.45
N PHE A 182 7.09 20.29 7.49
CA PHE A 182 7.48 18.89 7.71
C PHE A 182 6.79 17.92 6.77
N ILE A 183 7.41 16.76 6.60
CA ILE A 183 6.77 15.54 6.14
C ILE A 183 6.91 14.47 7.21
N LEU A 184 5.77 13.90 7.61
CA LEU A 184 5.70 12.79 8.55
C LEU A 184 5.10 11.56 7.85
N PHE A 185 5.88 10.49 7.80
CA PHE A 185 5.44 9.17 7.36
C PHE A 185 4.94 8.38 8.57
N ILE A 186 3.65 8.08 8.59
CA ILE A 186 3.00 7.21 9.58
C ILE A 186 2.73 5.87 8.89
N HIS A 187 3.60 4.89 9.15
CA HIS A 187 3.53 3.60 8.48
C HIS A 187 3.00 2.52 9.41
N HIS A 188 1.72 2.21 9.30
CA HIS A 188 1.09 1.17 10.10
C HIS A 188 1.44 -0.25 9.61
N LYS A 189 1.53 -1.20 10.56
CA LYS A 189 1.55 -2.63 10.28
C LYS A 189 0.18 -3.15 9.81
N ALA A 190 -0.89 -2.56 10.33
CA ALA A 190 -2.25 -2.91 9.95
C ALA A 190 -2.47 -2.63 8.44
N CYS A 191 -3.12 -3.48 7.68
CA CYS A 191 -3.84 -4.70 8.07
C CYS A 191 -3.09 -6.00 7.71
N HIS A 192 -1.78 -6.06 7.86
CA HIS A 192 -0.96 -7.21 7.45
C HIS A 192 -1.36 -8.51 8.18
N ARG A 193 -1.26 -9.64 7.45
CA ARG A 193 -1.36 -11.00 7.99
C ARG A 193 -0.49 -11.10 9.26
N ASN A 194 -0.94 -11.68 10.37
CA ASN A 194 -2.07 -12.58 10.54
C ASN A 194 -3.31 -11.95 11.22
N TRP A 195 -3.51 -10.66 11.11
CA TRP A 195 -4.71 -9.94 11.58
C TRP A 195 -5.03 -10.21 13.05
N LEU A 196 -4.08 -9.97 13.95
CA LEU A 196 -4.33 -10.05 15.38
C LEU A 196 -5.08 -8.77 15.82
N PRO A 197 -6.36 -8.87 16.25
CA PRO A 197 -7.16 -7.70 16.56
C PRO A 197 -6.71 -7.06 17.87
N GLU A 198 -6.97 -5.78 18.03
CA GLU A 198 -6.81 -5.10 19.30
C GLU A 198 -7.81 -5.66 20.34
N MET A 199 -7.38 -5.78 21.59
CA MET A 199 -8.16 -6.43 22.68
C MET A 199 -9.54 -5.82 22.89
N LYS A 200 -9.69 -4.50 22.67
CA LYS A 200 -11.00 -3.82 22.80
C LYS A 200 -12.00 -4.21 21.69
N TYR A 201 -11.52 -4.78 20.56
CA TYR A 201 -12.33 -5.15 19.41
C TYR A 201 -12.48 -6.67 19.21
N LEU A 202 -12.09 -7.50 20.17
CA LEU A 202 -12.19 -8.97 20.05
C LEU A 202 -13.59 -9.46 19.67
N HIS A 203 -14.64 -8.83 20.19
CA HIS A 203 -16.03 -9.24 19.98
C HIS A 203 -16.72 -8.54 18.78
N GLU A 204 -16.06 -7.55 18.15
CA GLU A 204 -16.62 -6.87 16.98
C GLU A 204 -16.75 -7.82 15.79
N TYR A 205 -17.75 -7.62 14.97
CA TYR A 205 -18.06 -8.38 13.76
C TYR A 205 -18.32 -9.89 13.95
N GLU A 206 -18.48 -10.40 15.18
CA GLU A 206 -18.73 -11.84 15.40
C GLU A 206 -20.11 -12.30 14.91
N ASP A 207 -21.08 -11.43 14.92
CA ASP A 207 -22.44 -11.62 14.40
C ASP A 207 -22.59 -11.22 12.92
N VAL A 208 -21.54 -10.66 12.31
CA VAL A 208 -21.55 -10.25 10.90
C VAL A 208 -21.22 -11.44 10.00
N THR A 209 -22.03 -11.60 8.94
CA THR A 209 -21.73 -12.50 7.82
C THR A 209 -21.31 -11.65 6.62
N PHE A 210 -20.05 -11.77 6.24
CA PHE A 210 -19.50 -11.06 5.09
C PHE A 210 -19.96 -11.69 3.78
N PRO A 211 -20.29 -10.89 2.75
CA PRO A 211 -20.66 -11.42 1.44
C PRO A 211 -19.48 -12.16 0.82
N ILE A 212 -19.78 -13.29 0.19
CA ILE A 212 -18.78 -14.07 -0.55
C ILE A 212 -18.64 -13.47 -1.95
N PRO A 213 -17.41 -13.18 -2.45
CA PRO A 213 -17.20 -12.68 -3.80
C PRO A 213 -17.72 -13.64 -4.87
N GLU A 214 -18.21 -13.13 -6.01
CA GLU A 214 -18.70 -13.96 -7.12
C GLU A 214 -17.61 -14.89 -7.66
N THR A 215 -16.34 -14.49 -7.61
CA THR A 215 -15.18 -15.24 -8.07
C THR A 215 -14.62 -16.21 -7.03
N PHE A 216 -15.22 -16.32 -5.85
CA PHE A 216 -14.69 -17.11 -4.73
C PHE A 216 -14.40 -18.59 -5.06
N TYR A 217 -15.18 -19.19 -5.96
CA TYR A 217 -15.01 -20.57 -6.43
C TYR A 217 -14.46 -20.62 -7.86
N ASP A 218 -13.49 -19.75 -8.16
CA ASP A 218 -12.80 -19.73 -9.45
C ASP A 218 -12.06 -21.06 -9.69
N ASN A 219 -12.11 -21.55 -10.91
CA ASN A 219 -11.46 -22.78 -11.34
C ASN A 219 -10.15 -22.58 -12.11
N TYR A 220 -9.77 -21.31 -12.31
CA TYR A 220 -8.56 -20.87 -13.01
C TYR A 220 -8.42 -21.36 -14.46
N ALA A 221 -9.54 -21.63 -15.13
CA ALA A 221 -9.54 -22.14 -16.50
C ALA A 221 -8.79 -21.21 -17.45
N GLY A 222 -7.82 -21.74 -18.21
CA GLY A 222 -7.01 -20.94 -19.14
C GLY A 222 -5.98 -20.00 -18.50
N ARG A 223 -5.77 -20.09 -17.17
CA ARG A 223 -4.84 -19.26 -16.38
C ARG A 223 -3.88 -20.11 -15.57
N PRO A 224 -2.84 -20.70 -16.18
CA PRO A 224 -1.94 -21.64 -15.51
C PRO A 224 -1.12 -21.01 -14.38
N ALA A 225 -0.80 -19.71 -14.43
CA ALA A 225 -0.14 -19.01 -13.33
C ALA A 225 -1.06 -18.89 -12.11
N ALA A 226 -2.32 -18.54 -12.33
CA ALA A 226 -3.34 -18.49 -11.29
C ALA A 226 -3.59 -19.87 -10.65
N LYS A 227 -3.52 -20.94 -11.45
CA LYS A 227 -3.67 -22.31 -10.96
C LYS A 227 -2.47 -22.80 -10.12
N ALA A 228 -1.28 -22.27 -10.35
CA ALA A 228 -0.03 -22.74 -9.73
C ALA A 228 0.34 -21.97 -8.45
N GLN A 229 -0.46 -20.99 -8.04
CA GLN A 229 -0.23 -20.22 -6.82
C GLN A 229 -0.58 -21.02 -5.54
N GLU A 230 -0.16 -20.49 -4.38
CA GLU A 230 -0.39 -21.10 -3.05
C GLU A 230 -1.01 -20.06 -2.10
N MET A 231 -2.18 -19.49 -2.48
CA MET A 231 -2.92 -18.48 -1.70
C MET A 231 -4.42 -18.81 -1.59
N GLU A 232 -4.82 -20.07 -1.79
CA GLU A 232 -6.23 -20.43 -1.67
C GLU A 232 -6.67 -20.47 -0.20
N ILE A 233 -7.77 -19.77 0.12
CA ILE A 233 -8.38 -19.78 1.46
C ILE A 233 -8.70 -21.22 1.90
N GLY A 234 -9.24 -22.02 0.99
CA GLY A 234 -9.58 -23.41 1.29
C GLY A 234 -8.37 -24.27 1.63
N LYS A 235 -7.32 -24.18 0.80
CA LYS A 235 -6.17 -25.08 0.82
C LYS A 235 -4.99 -24.53 1.62
N ASP A 236 -4.61 -23.26 1.38
CA ASP A 236 -3.33 -22.72 1.80
C ASP A 236 -3.41 -21.83 3.06
N MET A 237 -4.61 -21.34 3.42
CA MET A 237 -4.82 -20.58 4.65
C MET A 237 -4.68 -21.49 5.87
N ASP A 238 -3.73 -21.17 6.77
CA ASP A 238 -3.43 -21.94 7.97
C ASP A 238 -4.49 -21.71 9.05
N LEU A 239 -5.03 -22.79 9.65
CA LEU A 239 -6.07 -22.67 10.67
C LEU A 239 -5.58 -21.95 11.92
N THR A 240 -4.38 -22.25 12.39
CA THR A 240 -3.85 -21.64 13.62
C THR A 240 -3.38 -20.21 13.38
N TYR A 241 -2.53 -20.04 12.38
CA TYR A 241 -1.89 -18.74 12.11
C TYR A 241 -2.89 -17.69 11.61
N ASP A 242 -3.74 -18.07 10.65
CA ASP A 242 -4.64 -17.14 9.99
C ASP A 242 -5.99 -17.00 10.68
N THR A 243 -6.57 -18.12 11.16
CA THR A 243 -7.92 -18.10 11.76
C THR A 243 -7.93 -18.25 13.27
N LYS A 244 -6.77 -18.37 13.93
CA LYS A 244 -6.57 -18.51 15.38
C LYS A 244 -7.25 -19.78 15.95
N ILE A 245 -7.56 -20.74 15.09
CA ILE A 245 -8.15 -22.01 15.48
C ILE A 245 -7.03 -23.01 15.72
N TYR A 246 -6.59 -23.12 16.95
CA TYR A 246 -5.54 -24.06 17.32
C TYR A 246 -6.04 -25.52 17.31
N SER A 247 -5.30 -26.37 16.63
CA SER A 247 -5.45 -27.81 16.70
C SER A 247 -4.12 -28.45 17.12
N PRO A 248 -4.07 -29.20 18.25
CA PRO A 248 -2.85 -29.87 18.71
C PRO A 248 -2.25 -30.84 17.67
N ASP A 249 -3.10 -31.38 16.79
CA ASP A 249 -2.71 -32.35 15.77
C ASP A 249 -2.14 -31.73 14.50
N LEU A 250 -2.29 -30.40 14.32
CA LEU A 250 -1.87 -29.65 13.14
C LEU A 250 -0.74 -28.66 13.47
N LYS A 251 0.42 -29.19 13.90
CA LYS A 251 1.60 -28.37 14.19
C LYS A 251 2.34 -28.03 12.89
N THR A 252 2.36 -26.76 12.55
CA THR A 252 3.11 -26.21 11.42
C THR A 252 4.16 -25.21 11.91
N ARG A 253 5.09 -24.79 11.03
CA ARG A 253 5.99 -23.67 11.31
C ARG A 253 5.19 -22.39 11.61
N LEU A 254 4.07 -22.19 10.93
CA LEU A 254 3.18 -21.04 11.15
C LEU A 254 2.51 -21.07 12.52
N SER A 255 2.12 -22.27 13.02
CA SER A 255 1.61 -22.40 14.40
C SER A 255 2.62 -21.91 15.43
N GLN A 256 3.91 -22.23 15.28
CA GLN A 256 4.94 -21.76 16.21
C GLN A 256 5.09 -20.24 16.14
N ASN A 257 5.05 -19.64 14.95
CA ASN A 257 5.10 -18.19 14.79
C ASN A 257 3.90 -17.52 15.47
N TYR A 258 2.71 -18.09 15.33
CA TYR A 258 1.52 -17.60 16.02
C TYR A 258 1.69 -17.58 17.54
N PHE A 259 2.17 -18.67 18.14
CA PHE A 259 2.40 -18.72 19.59
C PHE A 259 3.48 -17.74 20.08
N ASN A 260 4.51 -17.49 19.28
CA ASN A 260 5.50 -16.46 19.56
C ASN A 260 4.87 -15.06 19.60
N MET A 261 3.97 -14.76 18.66
CA MET A 261 3.27 -13.48 18.57
C MET A 261 2.34 -13.25 19.77
N ILE A 262 1.45 -14.21 20.07
CA ILE A 262 0.53 -14.09 21.20
C ILE A 262 1.23 -14.26 22.56
N GLY A 263 2.42 -14.86 22.60
CA GLY A 263 3.30 -14.92 23.77
C GLY A 263 3.83 -13.55 24.22
N ARG A 264 3.63 -12.50 23.41
CA ARG A 264 3.98 -11.11 23.76
C ARG A 264 2.91 -10.42 24.59
N LEU A 265 1.69 -10.96 24.66
CA LEU A 265 0.62 -10.47 25.53
C LEU A 265 1.01 -10.63 27.00
N ASP A 266 0.61 -9.68 27.85
CA ASP A 266 0.66 -9.89 29.29
C ASP A 266 -0.34 -10.96 29.74
N SER A 267 -0.28 -11.37 30.99
CA SER A 267 -1.06 -12.50 31.50
C SER A 267 -2.57 -12.26 31.49
N GLU A 268 -3.02 -11.03 31.69
CA GLU A 268 -4.44 -10.67 31.71
C GLU A 268 -5.00 -10.68 30.28
N ASP A 269 -4.37 -9.95 29.37
CA ASP A 269 -4.76 -9.91 27.96
C ASP A 269 -4.62 -11.28 27.31
N ARG A 270 -3.59 -12.05 27.65
CA ARG A 270 -3.44 -13.42 27.19
C ARG A 270 -4.60 -14.30 27.62
N SER A 271 -5.04 -14.22 28.86
CA SER A 271 -6.17 -14.99 29.37
C SER A 271 -7.48 -14.63 28.65
N ARG A 272 -7.72 -13.35 28.41
CA ARG A 272 -8.90 -12.86 27.66
C ARG A 272 -8.88 -13.33 26.21
N TYR A 273 -7.72 -13.24 25.56
CA TYR A 273 -7.50 -13.66 24.19
C TYR A 273 -7.73 -15.17 24.02
N ASP A 274 -7.11 -15.98 24.86
CA ASP A 274 -7.23 -17.43 24.84
C ASP A 274 -8.68 -17.85 25.08
N HIS A 275 -9.36 -17.29 26.10
CA HIS A 275 -10.76 -17.60 26.36
C HIS A 275 -11.67 -17.35 25.16
N PHE A 276 -11.45 -16.24 24.44
CA PHE A 276 -12.22 -15.88 23.26
C PHE A 276 -11.97 -16.87 22.10
N TYR A 277 -10.72 -17.08 21.70
CA TYR A 277 -10.41 -17.93 20.56
C TYR A 277 -10.55 -19.43 20.86
N ASP A 278 -10.36 -19.89 22.10
CA ASP A 278 -10.63 -21.26 22.51
C ASP A 278 -12.11 -21.62 22.38
N SER A 279 -13.01 -20.69 22.68
CA SER A 279 -14.44 -20.88 22.46
C SER A 279 -14.79 -21.08 21.00
N ILE A 280 -14.19 -20.29 20.11
CA ILE A 280 -14.34 -20.40 18.65
C ILE A 280 -13.75 -21.73 18.15
N ALA A 281 -12.58 -22.11 18.64
CA ALA A 281 -11.94 -23.37 18.27
C ALA A 281 -12.74 -24.60 18.73
N ALA A 282 -13.39 -24.52 19.90
CA ALA A 282 -14.29 -25.58 20.41
C ALA A 282 -15.53 -25.73 19.51
N ASP A 283 -16.19 -24.62 19.14
CA ASP A 283 -17.31 -24.64 18.20
C ASP A 283 -16.90 -25.19 16.82
N PHE A 284 -15.77 -24.75 16.29
CA PHE A 284 -15.21 -25.26 15.03
C PHE A 284 -15.02 -26.78 15.06
N ARG A 285 -14.39 -27.32 16.10
CA ARG A 285 -14.16 -28.78 16.23
C ARG A 285 -15.48 -29.57 16.33
N ALA A 286 -16.50 -29.00 17.01
CA ALA A 286 -17.81 -29.63 17.10
C ALA A 286 -18.55 -29.70 15.75
N ARG A 287 -18.34 -28.74 14.87
CA ARG A 287 -18.99 -28.67 13.55
C ARG A 287 -18.44 -29.67 12.52
N LYS A 288 -17.21 -30.11 12.63
CA LYS A 288 -16.55 -31.06 11.70
C LYS A 288 -16.69 -30.65 10.23
N LEU A 289 -16.40 -29.39 9.94
CA LEU A 289 -16.58 -28.82 8.61
C LEU A 289 -15.56 -29.37 7.61
N GLU A 290 -16.03 -29.63 6.38
CA GLU A 290 -15.20 -30.10 5.26
C GLU A 290 -15.58 -29.37 3.96
N GLY A 291 -14.70 -29.45 2.96
CA GLY A 291 -14.95 -28.94 1.62
C GLY A 291 -15.35 -27.46 1.61
N ARG A 292 -16.43 -27.13 0.91
CA ARG A 292 -16.92 -25.75 0.79
C ARG A 292 -17.26 -25.12 2.13
N ALA A 293 -17.89 -25.87 3.02
CA ALA A 293 -18.26 -25.35 4.34
C ALA A 293 -17.05 -24.93 5.18
N LEU A 294 -15.96 -25.68 5.09
CA LEU A 294 -14.69 -25.34 5.72
C LEU A 294 -14.07 -24.08 5.08
N THR A 295 -14.07 -24.00 3.75
CA THR A 295 -13.52 -22.82 3.02
C THR A 295 -14.28 -21.54 3.38
N GLU A 296 -15.62 -21.60 3.39
CA GLU A 296 -16.46 -20.46 3.78
C GLU A 296 -16.27 -20.07 5.26
N TYR A 297 -16.10 -21.05 6.14
CA TYR A 297 -15.81 -20.79 7.55
C TYR A 297 -14.45 -20.07 7.72
N LYS A 298 -13.39 -20.53 7.06
CA LYS A 298 -12.08 -19.86 7.05
C LYS A 298 -12.22 -18.42 6.54
N TYR A 299 -12.95 -18.22 5.43
CA TYR A 299 -13.21 -16.89 4.87
C TYR A 299 -13.89 -15.96 5.88
N GLN A 300 -14.97 -16.41 6.53
CA GLN A 300 -15.68 -15.59 7.52
C GLN A 300 -14.79 -15.23 8.72
N ARG A 301 -13.95 -16.15 9.21
CA ARG A 301 -12.99 -15.88 10.29
C ARG A 301 -11.94 -14.86 9.85
N TYR A 302 -11.38 -15.04 8.67
CA TYR A 302 -10.43 -14.12 8.06
C TYR A 302 -11.00 -12.70 7.94
N MET A 303 -12.19 -12.57 7.36
CA MET A 303 -12.86 -11.28 7.18
C MET A 303 -13.14 -10.57 8.50
N ARG A 304 -13.59 -11.29 9.52
CA ARG A 304 -13.87 -10.73 10.84
C ARG A 304 -12.61 -10.18 11.50
N ASP A 305 -11.54 -10.96 11.51
CA ASP A 305 -10.29 -10.53 12.15
C ASP A 305 -9.61 -9.38 11.37
N TYR A 306 -9.68 -9.39 10.05
CA TYR A 306 -9.25 -8.27 9.22
C TYR A 306 -10.04 -6.99 9.52
N ALA A 307 -11.37 -7.08 9.59
CA ALA A 307 -12.24 -5.96 9.91
C ALA A 307 -11.99 -5.37 11.31
N LYS A 308 -11.68 -6.21 12.31
CA LYS A 308 -11.30 -5.76 13.66
C LYS A 308 -10.00 -4.95 13.67
N VAL A 309 -9.00 -5.43 12.94
CA VAL A 309 -7.72 -4.71 12.77
C VAL A 309 -7.93 -3.38 12.07
N LEU A 310 -8.76 -3.38 11.03
CA LEU A 310 -9.10 -2.16 10.29
C LEU A 310 -9.86 -1.15 11.15
N LYS A 311 -10.74 -1.61 12.04
CA LYS A 311 -11.45 -0.71 12.95
C LYS A 311 -10.49 0.05 13.87
N SER A 312 -9.51 -0.63 14.44
CA SER A 312 -8.45 0.03 15.21
C SER A 312 -7.66 1.04 14.38
N LEU A 313 -7.38 0.70 13.13
CA LEU A 313 -6.69 1.60 12.20
C LEU A 313 -7.52 2.85 11.89
N ASP A 314 -8.81 2.71 11.60
CA ASP A 314 -9.70 3.83 11.32
C ASP A 314 -9.78 4.80 12.50
N ASP A 315 -9.93 4.29 13.72
CA ASP A 315 -9.92 5.10 14.95
C ASP A 315 -8.60 5.90 15.09
N ASN A 316 -7.47 5.29 14.79
CA ASN A 316 -6.15 5.91 14.87
C ASN A 316 -5.91 6.98 13.79
N VAL A 317 -6.48 6.78 12.61
CA VAL A 317 -6.54 7.84 11.59
C VAL A 317 -7.38 9.01 12.09
N GLY A 318 -8.52 8.73 12.72
CA GLY A 318 -9.36 9.74 13.38
C GLY A 318 -8.59 10.56 14.41
N ARG A 319 -7.85 9.91 15.30
CA ARG A 319 -7.00 10.56 16.30
C ARG A 319 -5.95 11.48 15.66
N THR A 320 -5.35 11.04 14.56
CA THR A 320 -4.37 11.85 13.82
C THR A 320 -5.00 13.10 13.21
N LEU A 321 -6.19 12.96 12.59
CA LEU A 321 -6.93 14.08 12.01
C LEU A 321 -7.40 15.08 13.08
N ASP A 322 -7.89 14.57 14.20
CA ASP A 322 -8.34 15.38 15.32
C ASP A 322 -7.18 16.18 15.94
N TYR A 323 -6.01 15.55 16.12
CA TYR A 323 -4.81 16.26 16.56
C TYR A 323 -4.42 17.40 15.58
N LEU A 324 -4.40 17.12 14.28
CA LEU A 324 -4.06 18.14 13.28
C LEU A 324 -5.04 19.33 13.31
N ARG A 325 -6.33 19.08 13.49
CA ARG A 325 -7.36 20.11 13.65
C ARG A 325 -7.11 20.94 14.91
N ASP A 326 -6.97 20.27 16.06
CA ASP A 326 -6.88 20.91 17.37
C ASP A 326 -5.56 21.69 17.53
N ALA A 327 -4.50 21.25 16.85
CA ALA A 327 -3.22 21.97 16.76
C ALA A 327 -3.20 23.12 15.72
N GLY A 328 -4.30 23.33 14.99
CA GLY A 328 -4.37 24.37 13.93
C GLY A 328 -3.49 24.06 12.71
N LEU A 329 -3.13 22.79 12.50
CA LEU A 329 -2.26 22.36 11.40
C LEU A 329 -3.03 21.86 10.18
N LEU A 330 -4.31 21.49 10.34
CA LEU A 330 -5.07 20.75 9.34
C LEU A 330 -5.19 21.49 8.01
N ASP A 331 -5.42 22.81 8.03
CA ASP A 331 -5.61 23.63 6.81
C ASP A 331 -4.31 23.94 6.07
N SER A 332 -3.17 23.73 6.72
CA SER A 332 -1.84 23.86 6.10
C SER A 332 -1.17 22.51 5.80
N THR A 333 -1.91 21.38 5.94
CA THR A 333 -1.36 20.03 5.81
C THR A 333 -2.07 19.26 4.71
N LEU A 334 -1.30 18.71 3.76
CA LEU A 334 -1.75 17.64 2.88
C LEU A 334 -1.75 16.33 3.69
N VAL A 335 -2.93 15.74 3.92
CA VAL A 335 -3.04 14.42 4.54
C VAL A 335 -3.31 13.39 3.46
N VAL A 336 -2.42 12.45 3.30
CA VAL A 336 -2.50 11.33 2.34
C VAL A 336 -2.74 10.04 3.09
N TYR A 337 -3.71 9.25 2.65
CA TYR A 337 -3.88 7.88 3.09
C TYR A 337 -3.82 6.93 1.89
N THR A 338 -3.03 5.88 2.01
CA THR A 338 -2.89 4.81 1.01
C THR A 338 -2.43 3.50 1.66
N SER A 339 -2.35 2.45 0.87
CA SER A 339 -1.70 1.18 1.21
C SER A 339 -0.48 0.95 0.32
N ASP A 340 0.43 0.09 0.76
CA ASP A 340 1.58 -0.30 -0.07
C ASP A 340 1.19 -1.17 -1.28
N GLN A 341 0.06 -1.90 -1.22
CA GLN A 341 -0.59 -2.58 -2.35
C GLN A 341 -2.04 -2.92 -2.01
N GLY A 342 -2.78 -3.47 -3.00
CA GLY A 342 -4.07 -4.08 -2.77
C GLY A 342 -3.95 -5.47 -2.12
N PHE A 343 -5.10 -6.13 -1.93
CA PHE A 343 -5.16 -7.42 -1.23
C PHE A 343 -6.43 -8.18 -1.62
N TYR A 344 -6.36 -9.50 -1.77
CA TYR A 344 -7.52 -10.33 -2.06
C TYR A 344 -8.35 -10.57 -0.80
N MET A 345 -9.63 -10.22 -0.87
CA MET A 345 -10.61 -10.46 0.19
C MET A 345 -11.56 -11.62 -0.17
N GLY A 346 -10.99 -12.68 -0.77
CA GLY A 346 -11.72 -13.86 -1.22
C GLY A 346 -11.96 -13.92 -2.72
N GLU A 347 -11.65 -12.87 -3.49
CA GLU A 347 -11.71 -12.94 -4.95
C GLU A 347 -10.79 -14.05 -5.44
N HIS A 348 -11.23 -14.78 -6.45
CA HIS A 348 -10.56 -15.98 -6.98
C HIS A 348 -10.36 -17.09 -5.92
N GLY A 349 -11.01 -17.00 -4.76
CA GLY A 349 -10.80 -17.90 -3.62
C GLY A 349 -9.51 -17.60 -2.84
N TRP A 350 -8.89 -16.46 -3.05
CA TRP A 350 -7.56 -16.13 -2.53
C TRP A 350 -7.57 -15.18 -1.32
N PHE A 351 -6.46 -15.18 -0.63
CA PHE A 351 -5.97 -14.16 0.29
C PHE A 351 -4.54 -13.77 -0.14
N ASP A 352 -3.94 -12.73 0.43
CA ASP A 352 -2.64 -12.17 0.03
C ASP A 352 -2.73 -11.27 -1.23
N LYS A 353 -1.66 -11.12 -2.01
CA LYS A 353 -1.45 -10.14 -3.09
C LYS A 353 -0.56 -10.70 -4.20
N ARG A 354 0.28 -9.89 -4.86
CA ARG A 354 1.38 -10.18 -5.79
C ARG A 354 1.02 -10.17 -7.27
N PHE A 355 -0.11 -10.73 -7.68
CA PHE A 355 -0.54 -10.66 -9.08
C PHE A 355 -0.88 -9.24 -9.54
N MET A 356 -0.83 -9.03 -10.84
CA MET A 356 -1.31 -7.80 -11.48
C MET A 356 -2.85 -7.79 -11.69
N TYR A 357 -3.61 -8.71 -11.10
CA TYR A 357 -5.07 -8.62 -11.08
C TYR A 357 -5.52 -7.40 -10.25
N GLU A 358 -6.68 -6.82 -10.62
CA GLU A 358 -7.10 -5.51 -10.09
C GLU A 358 -7.07 -5.45 -8.55
N GLU A 359 -7.46 -6.50 -7.84
CA GLU A 359 -7.55 -6.54 -6.37
C GLU A 359 -6.20 -6.38 -5.66
N SER A 360 -5.14 -6.94 -6.25
CA SER A 360 -3.77 -6.85 -5.73
C SER A 360 -3.02 -5.62 -6.25
N PHE A 361 -3.30 -5.23 -7.50
CA PHE A 361 -2.61 -4.19 -8.22
C PHE A 361 -3.12 -2.79 -7.88
N SER A 362 -4.42 -2.62 -7.64
CA SER A 362 -5.01 -1.35 -7.22
C SER A 362 -4.86 -1.14 -5.71
N THR A 363 -4.76 0.12 -5.30
CA THR A 363 -4.61 0.50 -3.90
C THR A 363 -5.49 1.71 -3.58
N PRO A 364 -6.05 1.82 -2.36
CA PRO A 364 -6.78 3.03 -1.99
C PRO A 364 -5.83 4.23 -2.00
N LEU A 365 -6.33 5.35 -2.46
CA LEU A 365 -5.63 6.63 -2.37
C LEU A 365 -6.66 7.74 -2.15
N VAL A 366 -6.64 8.31 -0.96
CA VAL A 366 -7.44 9.49 -0.62
C VAL A 366 -6.54 10.58 -0.05
N MET A 367 -6.83 11.81 -0.38
CA MET A 367 -6.06 12.97 0.08
C MET A 367 -6.99 14.07 0.58
N ARG A 368 -6.84 14.46 1.85
CA ARG A 368 -7.40 15.72 2.33
C ARG A 368 -6.47 16.84 1.92
N LEU A 369 -7.01 17.86 1.26
CA LEU A 369 -6.22 18.92 0.68
C LEU A 369 -6.10 20.12 1.63
N PRO A 370 -4.90 20.72 1.74
CA PRO A 370 -4.72 21.98 2.45
C PRO A 370 -5.45 23.12 1.75
N GLU A 371 -5.63 24.23 2.46
CA GLU A 371 -6.18 25.45 1.89
C GLU A 371 -5.36 25.90 0.66
N GLY A 372 -6.05 26.25 -0.42
CA GLY A 372 -5.43 26.66 -1.69
C GLY A 372 -5.38 25.56 -2.76
N LEU A 373 -5.48 24.28 -2.42
CA LEU A 373 -5.71 23.21 -3.39
C LEU A 373 -7.22 22.97 -3.58
N LYS A 374 -7.68 22.95 -4.83
CA LYS A 374 -9.10 23.11 -5.17
C LYS A 374 -9.84 21.84 -5.57
N ALA A 375 -9.11 20.76 -5.92
CA ALA A 375 -9.76 19.53 -6.34
C ALA A 375 -10.68 18.98 -5.25
N ARG A 376 -11.81 18.41 -5.63
CA ARG A 376 -12.77 17.74 -4.71
C ARG A 376 -13.42 16.57 -5.42
N GLY A 377 -13.78 15.55 -4.63
CA GLY A 377 -14.49 14.38 -5.14
C GLY A 377 -13.57 13.35 -5.79
N GLU A 378 -14.01 12.74 -6.90
CA GLU A 378 -13.28 11.66 -7.57
C GLU A 378 -12.31 12.20 -8.62
N ILE A 379 -11.09 11.65 -8.59
CA ILE A 379 -10.09 11.80 -9.66
C ILE A 379 -10.01 10.46 -10.39
N ARG A 380 -10.23 10.49 -11.72
CA ARG A 380 -10.31 9.31 -12.58
C ARG A 380 -9.04 9.05 -13.38
N GLU A 381 -8.14 10.01 -13.43
CA GLU A 381 -6.83 9.86 -14.06
C GLU A 381 -6.06 8.71 -13.40
N ALA A 382 -5.43 7.87 -14.23
CA ALA A 382 -4.64 6.73 -13.75
C ALA A 382 -3.35 7.22 -13.07
N VAL A 383 -3.14 6.81 -11.82
CA VAL A 383 -1.98 7.19 -11.00
C VAL A 383 -1.28 5.96 -10.46
N GLN A 384 -0.01 6.10 -10.07
CA GLN A 384 0.80 4.99 -9.58
C GLN A 384 1.65 5.43 -8.38
N ASN A 385 2.00 4.54 -7.48
CA ASN A 385 2.75 4.87 -6.26
C ASN A 385 4.12 5.52 -6.50
N ILE A 386 4.70 5.41 -7.71
CA ILE A 386 5.91 6.17 -8.12
C ILE A 386 5.65 7.66 -8.31
N ASP A 387 4.39 8.09 -8.37
CA ASP A 387 3.99 9.50 -8.53
C ASP A 387 4.03 10.29 -7.23
N TYR A 388 4.09 9.61 -6.08
CA TYR A 388 4.07 10.30 -4.78
C TYR A 388 5.34 11.12 -4.57
N ALA A 389 6.50 10.58 -4.91
CA ALA A 389 7.77 11.31 -4.77
C ALA A 389 7.79 12.62 -5.56
N PRO A 390 7.54 12.65 -6.88
CA PRO A 390 7.50 13.91 -7.62
C PRO A 390 6.38 14.84 -7.17
N THR A 391 5.24 14.31 -6.68
CA THR A 391 4.15 15.13 -6.15
C THR A 391 4.55 15.89 -4.90
N PHE A 392 5.19 15.24 -3.93
CA PHE A 392 5.60 15.87 -2.69
C PHE A 392 6.76 16.87 -2.92
N LEU A 393 7.66 16.56 -3.86
CA LEU A 393 8.71 17.50 -4.28
C LEU A 393 8.12 18.73 -4.94
N ASP A 394 7.17 18.58 -5.86
CA ASP A 394 6.48 19.68 -6.54
C ASP A 394 5.70 20.55 -5.55
N LEU A 395 4.97 19.93 -4.63
CA LEU A 395 4.25 20.63 -3.56
C LEU A 395 5.19 21.44 -2.65
N ALA A 396 6.39 20.92 -2.41
CA ALA A 396 7.43 21.58 -1.63
C ALA A 396 8.19 22.66 -2.40
N GLY A 397 7.96 22.80 -3.71
CA GLY A 397 8.76 23.66 -4.60
C GLY A 397 10.21 23.18 -4.74
N ALA A 398 10.45 21.87 -4.52
CA ALA A 398 11.76 21.26 -4.66
C ALA A 398 11.97 20.77 -6.11
N PRO A 399 13.21 20.76 -6.61
CA PRO A 399 13.50 20.21 -7.92
C PRO A 399 13.14 18.72 -8.01
N ILE A 400 12.50 18.31 -9.10
CA ILE A 400 12.23 16.91 -9.41
C ILE A 400 13.37 16.40 -10.29
N PRO A 401 14.17 15.44 -9.82
CA PRO A 401 15.26 14.85 -10.61
C PRO A 401 14.74 14.15 -11.88
N ALA A 402 15.54 14.22 -12.96
CA ALA A 402 15.18 13.68 -14.27
C ALA A 402 15.08 12.13 -14.29
N ASP A 403 15.68 11.45 -13.33
CA ASP A 403 15.66 9.99 -13.20
C ASP A 403 14.47 9.45 -12.39
N ILE A 404 13.63 10.33 -11.86
CA ILE A 404 12.31 9.97 -11.32
C ILE A 404 11.39 9.59 -12.48
N GLN A 405 10.75 8.44 -12.37
CA GLN A 405 9.91 7.86 -13.43
C GLN A 405 8.42 8.18 -13.25
N GLY A 406 8.03 8.60 -12.05
CA GLY A 406 6.68 9.07 -11.75
C GLY A 406 6.42 10.49 -12.27
N VAL A 407 5.16 10.92 -12.22
CA VAL A 407 4.71 12.27 -12.57
C VAL A 407 4.03 12.93 -11.37
N SER A 408 4.14 14.26 -11.25
CA SER A 408 3.49 14.99 -10.17
C SER A 408 1.96 14.96 -10.33
N LEU A 409 1.25 14.64 -9.25
CA LEU A 409 -0.21 14.72 -9.15
C LEU A 409 -0.68 16.13 -8.82
N LEU A 410 0.22 17.07 -8.56
CA LEU A 410 -0.13 18.43 -8.10
C LEU A 410 -1.08 19.16 -9.06
N PRO A 411 -0.98 19.05 -10.40
CA PRO A 411 -1.99 19.61 -11.30
C PRO A 411 -3.40 19.08 -11.02
N LEU A 412 -3.54 17.76 -10.80
CA LEU A 412 -4.84 17.15 -10.47
C LEU A 412 -5.37 17.67 -9.13
N LEU A 413 -4.49 17.83 -8.11
CA LEU A 413 -4.86 18.37 -6.81
C LEU A 413 -5.26 19.86 -6.86
N ARG A 414 -4.81 20.59 -7.88
CA ARG A 414 -5.25 21.95 -8.19
C ARG A 414 -6.59 22.00 -8.92
N GLY A 415 -7.14 20.85 -9.32
CA GLY A 415 -8.35 20.76 -10.12
C GLY A 415 -8.11 20.98 -11.62
N GLU A 416 -6.87 20.83 -12.08
CA GLU A 416 -6.51 20.88 -13.48
C GLU A 416 -6.69 19.50 -14.12
N HIS A 417 -7.05 19.47 -15.41
CA HIS A 417 -7.17 18.24 -16.19
C HIS A 417 -6.18 18.29 -17.36
N PRO A 418 -4.92 17.86 -17.15
CA PRO A 418 -3.89 17.92 -18.16
C PRO A 418 -4.29 17.12 -19.41
N LYS A 419 -4.27 17.75 -20.60
CA LYS A 419 -4.60 17.08 -21.89
C LYS A 419 -3.69 15.90 -22.21
N LYS A 420 -2.49 15.87 -21.67
CA LYS A 420 -1.52 14.80 -21.82
C LYS A 420 -1.31 14.14 -20.45
N TRP A 421 -2.21 13.26 -20.08
CA TRP A 421 -2.04 12.36 -18.96
C TRP A 421 -1.77 10.94 -19.43
N ARG A 422 -1.16 10.09 -18.60
CA ARG A 422 -0.96 8.68 -18.96
C ARG A 422 -2.30 7.96 -19.12
N ASN A 423 -2.37 7.07 -20.13
CA ASN A 423 -3.54 6.23 -20.40
C ASN A 423 -3.25 4.76 -20.09
N ASP A 424 -2.07 4.49 -19.57
CA ASP A 424 -1.59 3.14 -19.30
C ASP A 424 -0.66 3.12 -18.09
N ILE A 425 -0.64 1.96 -17.43
CA ILE A 425 0.19 1.69 -16.25
C ILE A 425 1.05 0.48 -16.55
N TYR A 426 2.35 0.59 -16.26
CA TYR A 426 3.31 -0.51 -16.31
C TYR A 426 3.47 -1.14 -14.93
N TYR A 427 3.55 -2.47 -14.91
CA TYR A 427 3.73 -3.28 -13.69
C TYR A 427 4.81 -4.31 -13.90
N HIS A 428 5.61 -4.63 -12.85
CA HIS A 428 6.57 -5.72 -12.89
C HIS A 428 6.77 -6.35 -11.51
N TYR A 429 6.42 -7.64 -11.40
CA TYR A 429 6.65 -8.51 -10.24
C TYR A 429 7.81 -9.46 -10.50
N HIS A 430 8.81 -9.49 -9.59
CA HIS A 430 10.10 -10.12 -9.84
C HIS A 430 10.38 -11.36 -8.98
N GLU A 431 9.57 -11.60 -7.93
CA GLU A 431 9.88 -12.58 -6.88
C GLU A 431 9.35 -13.97 -7.22
N TYR A 432 10.24 -14.93 -7.42
CA TYR A 432 9.94 -16.36 -7.53
C TYR A 432 11.26 -17.16 -7.57
N PRO A 433 11.35 -18.37 -6.92
CA PRO A 433 10.36 -18.93 -6.00
C PRO A 433 10.33 -18.16 -4.69
N ALA A 434 9.14 -18.04 -4.11
CA ALA A 434 8.92 -17.34 -2.85
C ALA A 434 7.59 -17.79 -2.22
N GLU A 435 7.23 -17.20 -1.08
CA GLU A 435 5.94 -17.43 -0.44
C GLU A 435 4.79 -17.25 -1.43
N HIS A 436 3.78 -18.15 -1.39
CA HIS A 436 2.61 -18.19 -2.26
C HIS A 436 2.86 -18.55 -3.73
N ALA A 437 4.09 -18.86 -4.13
CA ALA A 437 4.46 -19.41 -5.44
C ALA A 437 3.94 -18.65 -6.67
N VAL A 438 3.70 -17.33 -6.54
CA VAL A 438 3.26 -16.47 -7.65
C VAL A 438 4.41 -16.30 -8.65
N LYS A 439 4.15 -16.61 -9.92
CA LYS A 439 5.15 -16.56 -10.99
C LYS A 439 5.53 -15.13 -11.33
N ARG A 440 6.81 -14.91 -11.74
CA ARG A 440 7.26 -13.61 -12.23
C ARG A 440 6.46 -13.18 -13.43
N HIS A 441 6.06 -11.92 -13.45
CA HIS A 441 5.29 -11.36 -14.56
C HIS A 441 5.43 -9.85 -14.66
N TYR A 442 5.22 -9.35 -15.85
CA TYR A 442 5.08 -7.94 -16.13
C TYR A 442 3.85 -7.70 -17.02
N GLY A 443 3.40 -6.46 -17.09
CA GLY A 443 2.25 -6.18 -17.90
C GLY A 443 1.97 -4.70 -18.10
N ILE A 444 0.93 -4.47 -18.90
CA ILE A 444 0.33 -3.16 -19.16
C ILE A 444 -1.16 -3.21 -18.84
N ARG A 445 -1.63 -2.19 -18.13
CA ARG A 445 -3.06 -1.94 -17.92
C ARG A 445 -3.41 -0.62 -18.60
N THR A 446 -4.37 -0.65 -19.53
CA THR A 446 -5.00 0.53 -20.13
C THR A 446 -6.38 0.73 -19.50
N GLU A 447 -7.13 1.76 -19.89
CA GLU A 447 -8.49 1.97 -19.37
C GLU A 447 -9.39 0.73 -19.59
N ARG A 448 -9.24 0.03 -20.72
CA ARG A 448 -10.09 -1.12 -21.07
C ARG A 448 -9.38 -2.46 -20.98
N TYR A 449 -8.12 -2.55 -21.35
CA TYR A 449 -7.45 -3.84 -21.51
C TYR A 449 -6.28 -3.98 -20.54
N LYS A 450 -6.04 -5.22 -20.11
CA LYS A 450 -4.85 -5.62 -19.39
C LYS A 450 -4.16 -6.76 -20.13
N LEU A 451 -2.86 -6.63 -20.35
CA LEU A 451 -2.01 -7.68 -20.94
C LEU A 451 -0.87 -7.99 -19.98
N MET A 452 -0.74 -9.25 -19.60
CA MET A 452 0.32 -9.75 -18.72
C MET A 452 1.15 -10.82 -19.41
N HIS A 453 2.44 -10.85 -19.11
CA HIS A 453 3.35 -11.92 -19.50
C HIS A 453 4.00 -12.54 -18.28
N PHE A 454 3.69 -13.80 -18.03
CA PHE A 454 4.40 -14.64 -17.08
C PHE A 454 5.61 -15.24 -17.79
N TYR A 455 6.82 -14.88 -17.33
CA TYR A 455 8.07 -15.18 -18.01
C TYR A 455 9.01 -16.04 -17.15
N ASN A 456 10.03 -16.60 -17.76
CA ASN A 456 11.10 -17.40 -17.12
C ASN A 456 10.63 -18.70 -16.50
N ASP A 457 9.68 -18.67 -15.59
CA ASP A 457 9.20 -19.84 -14.83
C ASP A 457 8.13 -20.62 -15.62
N ILE A 458 7.38 -19.88 -16.40
CA ILE A 458 6.45 -20.32 -17.46
C ILE A 458 6.48 -19.27 -18.55
N ASP A 459 6.01 -19.61 -19.75
CA ASP A 459 5.87 -18.66 -20.87
C ASP A 459 4.40 -18.57 -21.27
N VAL A 460 3.66 -17.69 -20.56
CA VAL A 460 2.21 -17.56 -20.71
C VAL A 460 1.81 -16.10 -20.78
N TRP A 461 0.97 -15.79 -21.76
CA TRP A 461 0.34 -14.49 -21.87
C TRP A 461 -1.12 -14.56 -21.46
N GLU A 462 -1.57 -13.54 -20.74
CA GLU A 462 -2.97 -13.34 -20.37
C GLU A 462 -3.44 -11.97 -20.83
N LEU A 463 -4.61 -11.91 -21.48
CA LEU A 463 -5.26 -10.70 -21.97
C LEU A 463 -6.69 -10.63 -21.43
N TYR A 464 -7.05 -9.49 -20.87
CA TYR A 464 -8.40 -9.25 -20.33
C TYR A 464 -9.00 -7.99 -20.91
N ASP A 465 -10.32 -8.02 -21.17
CA ASP A 465 -11.15 -6.85 -21.47
C ASP A 465 -11.89 -6.44 -20.18
N LEU A 466 -11.34 -5.50 -19.43
CA LEU A 466 -11.85 -5.07 -18.13
C LEU A 466 -13.26 -4.45 -18.19
N GLN A 467 -13.73 -4.07 -19.37
CA GLN A 467 -15.08 -3.55 -19.55
C GLN A 467 -16.14 -4.67 -19.54
N THR A 468 -15.81 -5.83 -20.09
CA THR A 468 -16.72 -6.98 -20.21
C THR A 468 -16.43 -8.09 -19.22
N ASP A 469 -15.20 -8.14 -18.69
CA ASP A 469 -14.71 -9.09 -17.72
C ASP A 469 -13.89 -8.35 -16.64
N PRO A 470 -14.53 -7.53 -15.78
CA PRO A 470 -13.86 -6.77 -14.76
C PRO A 470 -13.21 -7.66 -13.67
N ASN A 471 -13.63 -8.91 -13.57
CA ASN A 471 -13.13 -9.91 -12.63
C ASN A 471 -11.98 -10.77 -13.21
N GLU A 472 -11.53 -10.50 -14.42
CA GLU A 472 -10.37 -11.15 -15.07
C GLU A 472 -10.42 -12.69 -15.07
N LEU A 473 -11.60 -13.24 -15.36
CA LEU A 473 -11.85 -14.68 -15.38
C LEU A 473 -11.51 -15.35 -16.71
N HIS A 474 -11.55 -14.61 -17.83
CA HIS A 474 -11.49 -15.14 -19.19
C HIS A 474 -10.26 -14.61 -19.93
N ASN A 475 -9.23 -15.44 -20.02
CA ASN A 475 -8.05 -15.11 -20.81
C ASN A 475 -8.37 -15.07 -22.31
N LEU A 476 -8.29 -13.90 -22.90
CA LEU A 476 -8.56 -13.64 -24.33
C LEU A 476 -7.31 -13.74 -25.21
N TYR A 477 -6.13 -13.98 -24.64
CA TYR A 477 -4.90 -14.07 -25.43
C TYR A 477 -4.97 -15.24 -26.40
N GLY A 478 -4.69 -14.96 -27.68
CA GLY A 478 -4.77 -15.96 -28.76
C GLY A 478 -6.19 -16.31 -29.22
N GLN A 479 -7.23 -15.68 -28.67
CA GLN A 479 -8.60 -15.89 -29.12
C GLN A 479 -8.88 -15.15 -30.45
N PRO A 480 -9.72 -15.74 -31.35
CA PRO A 480 -10.11 -15.09 -32.57
C PRO A 480 -10.67 -13.69 -32.37
N GLY A 481 -10.20 -12.72 -33.15
CA GLY A 481 -10.63 -11.31 -33.07
C GLY A 481 -9.82 -10.45 -32.13
N MET A 482 -8.90 -11.03 -31.31
CA MET A 482 -8.04 -10.28 -30.38
C MET A 482 -6.66 -9.94 -30.95
N GLU A 483 -6.32 -10.37 -32.14
CA GLU A 483 -4.99 -10.23 -32.75
C GLU A 483 -4.54 -8.77 -32.85
N LYS A 484 -5.46 -7.88 -33.26
CA LYS A 484 -5.18 -6.44 -33.39
C LYS A 484 -4.93 -5.79 -32.05
N VAL A 485 -5.77 -6.09 -31.08
CA VAL A 485 -5.66 -5.56 -29.70
C VAL A 485 -4.35 -6.06 -29.06
N THR A 486 -4.08 -7.34 -29.12
CA THR A 486 -2.84 -7.96 -28.62
C THR A 486 -1.61 -7.28 -29.20
N LYS A 487 -1.55 -7.12 -30.52
CA LYS A 487 -0.42 -6.47 -31.21
C LYS A 487 -0.24 -5.02 -30.77
N GLN A 488 -1.31 -4.28 -30.59
CA GLN A 488 -1.26 -2.89 -30.11
C GLN A 488 -0.74 -2.80 -28.68
N LEU A 489 -1.23 -3.66 -27.78
CA LEU A 489 -0.79 -3.70 -26.39
C LEU A 489 0.66 -4.16 -26.26
N MET A 490 1.09 -5.18 -27.01
CA MET A 490 2.49 -5.61 -27.01
C MET A 490 3.43 -4.50 -27.49
N LYS A 491 3.06 -3.79 -28.56
CA LYS A 491 3.83 -2.63 -29.03
C LYS A 491 3.93 -1.56 -27.95
N ARG A 492 2.83 -1.24 -27.27
CA ARG A 492 2.82 -0.22 -26.21
C ARG A 492 3.58 -0.69 -24.97
N LEU A 493 3.43 -1.94 -24.57
CA LEU A 493 4.17 -2.54 -23.45
C LEU A 493 5.69 -2.45 -23.69
N LYS A 494 6.15 -2.78 -24.90
CA LYS A 494 7.55 -2.62 -25.29
C LYS A 494 8.04 -1.16 -25.19
N GLN A 495 7.20 -0.20 -25.57
CA GLN A 495 7.51 1.23 -25.42
C GLN A 495 7.64 1.64 -23.93
N LEU A 496 6.77 1.09 -23.05
CA LEU A 496 6.85 1.35 -21.62
C LEU A 496 8.11 0.73 -21.01
N GLN A 497 8.50 -0.48 -21.40
CA GLN A 497 9.75 -1.10 -20.97
C GLN A 497 10.97 -0.26 -21.34
N ILE A 498 10.99 0.29 -22.55
CA ILE A 498 12.04 1.23 -22.99
C ILE A 498 11.97 2.53 -22.18
N GLN A 499 10.79 3.11 -22.05
CA GLN A 499 10.57 4.36 -21.31
C GLN A 499 11.04 4.28 -19.87
N TYR A 500 10.75 3.15 -19.21
CA TYR A 500 11.09 2.92 -17.80
C TYR A 500 12.44 2.20 -17.62
N GLU A 501 13.18 1.99 -18.72
CA GLU A 501 14.52 1.38 -18.70
C GLU A 501 14.51 -0.02 -18.05
N ASP A 502 13.47 -0.84 -18.32
CA ASP A 502 13.41 -2.18 -17.77
C ASP A 502 14.30 -3.15 -18.56
N PRO A 503 15.32 -3.75 -17.92
CA PRO A 503 16.26 -4.66 -18.60
C PRO A 503 15.59 -5.99 -19.01
N ILE A 504 14.35 -6.25 -18.61
CA ILE A 504 13.61 -7.46 -18.98
C ILE A 504 13.48 -7.62 -20.49
N LEU A 505 13.38 -6.50 -21.23
CA LEU A 505 13.27 -6.50 -22.66
C LEU A 505 14.46 -7.12 -23.38
N GLU A 506 15.67 -7.02 -22.81
CA GLU A 506 16.88 -7.64 -23.37
C GLU A 506 16.88 -9.16 -23.17
N LYS A 507 16.33 -9.63 -22.04
CA LYS A 507 16.29 -11.05 -21.69
C LYS A 507 15.10 -11.79 -22.30
N TYR A 508 13.96 -11.13 -22.35
CA TYR A 508 12.68 -11.67 -22.84
C TYR A 508 12.04 -10.69 -23.83
N PRO A 509 12.60 -10.59 -25.07
CA PRO A 509 12.12 -9.61 -26.04
C PRO A 509 10.69 -9.92 -26.47
N ILE A 510 9.85 -8.89 -26.46
CA ILE A 510 8.51 -8.94 -27.03
C ILE A 510 8.66 -8.99 -28.56
N LYS A 511 8.23 -10.09 -29.18
CA LYS A 511 8.32 -10.36 -30.60
C LYS A 511 7.29 -9.59 -31.43
#